data_57cd6d0c1fb36e0d1ac346318a82930d
#
_entry.id   57cd6d0c1fb36e0d1ac346318a82930d
#
_cell.length_a   1.000
_cell.length_b   1.000
_cell.length_c   1.000
_cell.angle_alpha   90.00
_cell.angle_beta   90.00
_cell.angle_gamma   90.00
#
_symmetry.space_group_name_H-M   'P 1'
#
loop_
_entity.id
_entity.type
_entity.pdbx_description
1 polymer ?
#
loop_
_entity_poly.entity_id
_entity_poly.type
_entity_poly.pdbx_seq_one_letter_code
_entity_poly.pdbx_strand_id
1 'polypeptide(L)'
;MKPYPKYKDSGIEWLGVVPEGWSVKSVWHIFSLGRGRVISHEFIMDNPGDYPVYSSQTEDHGILGYLDSFDFEGDYITWTTDGANAGTVFRRLGKFNCTNVCGTLKAKYDGLTDNAFMAYSLSNATAEFVRYDINPKLMNNVMASIKVPCPSIIEQHAIASFLDRETARIDALISKKERMIELLKEKRIALITQAVTKGLDPNAKMKDSGIEWL
;
A
#
# COMPACT_ATOMS: atom_id res chain seq x y z
N MET A 1 23.22 -1.96 -6.13
CA MET A 1 22.92 -2.34 -7.52
C MET A 1 24.02 -1.81 -8.43
N LYS A 2 24.42 -2.57 -9.46
CA LYS A 2 25.33 -2.03 -10.48
C LYS A 2 24.51 -1.19 -11.47
N PRO A 3 24.97 -0.01 -11.89
CA PRO A 3 24.28 0.79 -12.89
C PRO A 3 24.21 0.06 -14.22
N TYR A 4 23.17 0.35 -15.01
CA TYR A 4 23.08 -0.16 -16.39
C TYR A 4 24.14 0.53 -17.28
N PRO A 5 24.65 -0.18 -18.27
CA PRO A 5 25.72 0.35 -19.13
C PRO A 5 25.27 1.56 -19.97
N LYS A 6 23.99 1.62 -20.33
CA LYS A 6 23.42 2.71 -21.15
C LYS A 6 21.97 2.98 -20.77
N TYR A 7 21.58 4.24 -20.91
CA TYR A 7 20.23 4.75 -20.68
C TYR A 7 19.73 5.51 -21.90
N LYS A 8 18.42 5.58 -22.07
CA LYS A 8 17.73 6.37 -23.09
C LYS A 8 16.62 7.19 -22.43
N ASP A 9 16.25 8.29 -23.06
CA ASP A 9 15.05 9.05 -22.68
C ASP A 9 13.80 8.18 -22.91
N SER A 10 12.93 8.10 -21.92
CA SER A 10 11.66 7.38 -22.03
C SER A 10 10.62 8.15 -22.86
N GLY A 11 10.80 9.44 -23.06
CA GLY A 11 9.81 10.37 -23.61
C GLY A 11 8.63 10.61 -22.68
N ILE A 12 8.78 10.34 -21.36
CA ILE A 12 7.74 10.49 -20.35
C ILE A 12 8.31 11.23 -19.15
N GLU A 13 7.69 12.37 -18.81
CA GLU A 13 8.20 13.29 -17.81
C GLU A 13 8.43 12.65 -16.44
N TRP A 14 7.43 11.93 -15.90
CA TRP A 14 7.53 11.29 -14.58
C TRP A 14 8.56 10.14 -14.53
N LEU A 15 8.84 9.51 -15.68
CA LEU A 15 9.73 8.36 -15.76
C LEU A 15 11.19 8.75 -16.09
N GLY A 16 11.39 9.86 -16.83
CA GLY A 16 12.70 10.36 -17.21
C GLY A 16 13.48 9.37 -18.09
N VAL A 17 14.69 9.02 -17.68
CA VAL A 17 15.55 8.07 -18.43
C VAL A 17 15.36 6.65 -17.94
N VAL A 18 15.39 5.69 -18.85
CA VAL A 18 15.27 4.25 -18.59
C VAL A 18 16.47 3.51 -19.21
N PRO A 19 16.82 2.30 -18.70
CA PRO A 19 17.82 1.47 -19.36
C PRO A 19 17.50 1.24 -20.84
N GLU A 20 18.53 1.25 -21.72
CA GLU A 20 18.36 1.21 -23.18
C GLU A 20 17.49 0.03 -23.63
N GLY A 21 17.63 -1.14 -22.99
CA GLY A 21 16.87 -2.36 -23.29
C GLY A 21 15.41 -2.37 -22.82
N TRP A 22 14.97 -1.37 -22.03
CA TRP A 22 13.60 -1.34 -21.52
C TRP A 22 12.64 -0.77 -22.57
N SER A 23 11.47 -1.40 -22.72
CA SER A 23 10.36 -0.82 -23.45
C SER A 23 9.45 -0.04 -22.52
N VAL A 24 8.63 0.83 -23.10
CA VAL A 24 7.61 1.60 -22.38
C VAL A 24 6.27 1.35 -23.05
N LYS A 25 5.26 0.97 -22.27
CA LYS A 25 3.93 0.62 -22.79
C LYS A 25 2.84 1.29 -21.96
N SER A 26 1.72 1.63 -22.59
CA SER A 26 0.54 2.07 -21.88
C SER A 26 -0.11 0.88 -21.16
N VAL A 27 -0.71 1.14 -20.00
CA VAL A 27 -1.39 0.14 -19.15
C VAL A 27 -2.39 -0.70 -19.93
N TRP A 28 -3.18 -0.09 -20.84
CA TRP A 28 -4.17 -0.80 -21.63
C TRP A 28 -3.57 -1.86 -22.59
N HIS A 29 -2.29 -1.77 -22.96
CA HIS A 29 -1.63 -2.80 -23.76
C HIS A 29 -1.31 -4.06 -22.93
N ILE A 30 -1.11 -3.88 -21.63
CA ILE A 30 -0.64 -4.92 -20.71
C ILE A 30 -1.82 -5.56 -19.98
N PHE A 31 -2.79 -4.74 -19.57
CA PHE A 31 -3.89 -5.11 -18.70
C PHE A 31 -5.26 -4.94 -19.35
N SER A 32 -6.19 -5.80 -18.96
CA SER A 32 -7.62 -5.56 -19.08
C SER A 32 -8.07 -4.77 -17.85
N LEU A 33 -8.80 -3.67 -18.09
CA LEU A 33 -9.28 -2.80 -17.02
C LEU A 33 -10.73 -3.15 -16.69
N GLY A 34 -11.01 -3.25 -15.40
CA GLY A 34 -12.34 -3.46 -14.86
C GLY A 34 -12.65 -2.46 -13.73
N ARG A 35 -13.76 -2.70 -13.07
CA ARG A 35 -14.20 -1.93 -11.91
C ARG A 35 -15.02 -2.82 -10.98
N GLY A 36 -14.99 -2.56 -9.68
CA GLY A 36 -15.86 -3.18 -8.72
C GLY A 36 -17.33 -2.72 -8.85
N ARG A 37 -18.21 -3.32 -8.08
CA ARG A 37 -19.66 -3.01 -8.03
C ARG A 37 -20.03 -2.24 -6.78
N VAL A 38 -21.25 -1.71 -6.73
CA VAL A 38 -21.76 -1.07 -5.52
C VAL A 38 -21.96 -2.16 -4.44
N ILE A 39 -21.28 -2.02 -3.31
CA ILE A 39 -21.38 -2.88 -2.14
C ILE A 39 -21.56 -1.96 -0.93
N SER A 40 -22.71 -2.02 -0.26
CA SER A 40 -23.00 -1.25 0.94
C SER A 40 -22.55 -1.98 2.20
N HIS A 41 -22.39 -1.26 3.32
CA HIS A 41 -22.15 -1.89 4.62
C HIS A 41 -23.27 -2.84 5.04
N GLU A 42 -24.52 -2.47 4.75
CA GLU A 42 -25.69 -3.29 5.02
C GLU A 42 -25.60 -4.64 4.26
N PHE A 43 -25.25 -4.60 2.96
CA PHE A 43 -25.05 -5.81 2.17
C PHE A 43 -23.95 -6.72 2.75
N ILE A 44 -22.86 -6.15 3.27
CA ILE A 44 -21.78 -6.92 3.92
C ILE A 44 -22.31 -7.56 5.22
N MET A 45 -23.10 -6.85 6.00
CA MET A 45 -23.65 -7.36 7.26
C MET A 45 -24.67 -8.49 7.04
N ASP A 46 -25.44 -8.42 5.93
CA ASP A 46 -26.44 -9.42 5.58
C ASP A 46 -25.84 -10.68 4.94
N ASN A 47 -24.62 -10.59 4.39
CA ASN A 47 -23.96 -11.68 3.66
C ASN A 47 -22.52 -11.91 4.16
N PRO A 48 -22.30 -12.16 5.47
CA PRO A 48 -20.96 -12.28 6.04
C PRO A 48 -20.26 -13.56 5.53
N GLY A 49 -18.94 -13.47 5.30
CA GLY A 49 -18.13 -14.58 4.83
C GLY A 49 -16.64 -14.35 4.94
N ASP A 50 -15.84 -15.03 4.10
CA ASP A 50 -14.38 -15.05 4.19
C ASP A 50 -13.68 -14.27 3.07
N TYR A 51 -14.42 -13.77 2.06
CA TYR A 51 -13.83 -13.09 0.92
C TYR A 51 -13.77 -11.58 1.15
N PRO A 52 -12.58 -10.97 1.17
CA PRO A 52 -12.42 -9.55 1.46
C PRO A 52 -13.10 -8.68 0.42
N VAL A 53 -13.66 -7.57 0.89
CA VAL A 53 -14.22 -6.48 0.07
C VAL A 53 -13.28 -5.29 0.17
N TYR A 54 -12.65 -4.92 -0.94
CA TYR A 54 -11.74 -3.78 -0.99
C TYR A 54 -12.47 -2.49 -1.40
N SER A 55 -12.09 -1.38 -0.78
CA SER A 55 -12.66 -0.07 -1.03
C SER A 55 -11.57 1.01 -1.15
N SER A 56 -11.94 2.28 -1.05
CA SER A 56 -11.02 3.44 -1.17
C SER A 56 -10.19 3.71 0.08
N GLN A 57 -10.41 3.02 1.17
CA GLN A 57 -9.59 3.16 2.37
C GLN A 57 -8.20 2.54 2.18
N THR A 58 -7.22 3.02 2.95
CA THR A 58 -5.83 2.52 2.93
C THR A 58 -5.48 1.75 4.19
N GLU A 59 -6.21 1.98 5.28
CA GLU A 59 -6.12 1.21 6.52
C GLU A 59 -6.56 -0.23 6.27
N ASP A 60 -5.99 -1.16 7.02
CA ASP A 60 -6.22 -2.60 6.88
C ASP A 60 -6.13 -3.07 5.40
N HIS A 61 -5.11 -2.60 4.70
CA HIS A 61 -4.91 -2.87 3.27
C HIS A 61 -6.13 -2.56 2.38
N GLY A 62 -7.02 -1.67 2.81
CA GLY A 62 -8.21 -1.27 2.08
C GLY A 62 -9.40 -2.20 2.25
N ILE A 63 -9.40 -3.10 3.23
CA ILE A 63 -10.50 -4.02 3.50
C ILE A 63 -11.64 -3.25 4.19
N LEU A 64 -12.83 -3.31 3.58
CA LEU A 64 -14.07 -2.73 4.10
C LEU A 64 -14.86 -3.75 4.96
N GLY A 65 -14.71 -5.04 4.68
CA GLY A 65 -15.39 -6.16 5.30
C GLY A 65 -15.21 -7.44 4.50
N TYR A 66 -16.04 -8.44 4.75
CA TYR A 66 -15.95 -9.76 4.13
C TYR A 66 -17.31 -10.24 3.67
N LEU A 67 -17.37 -10.93 2.51
CA LEU A 67 -18.58 -11.53 1.94
C LEU A 67 -18.45 -13.05 1.82
N ASP A 68 -19.58 -13.74 1.72
CA ASP A 68 -19.68 -15.18 1.45
C ASP A 68 -19.42 -15.55 -0.03
N SER A 69 -19.43 -14.56 -0.91
CA SER A 69 -19.21 -14.67 -2.35
C SER A 69 -18.08 -13.78 -2.83
N PHE A 70 -17.57 -14.02 -4.04
CA PHE A 70 -16.50 -13.23 -4.64
C PHE A 70 -16.77 -12.91 -6.11
N ASP A 71 -16.34 -11.73 -6.54
CA ASP A 71 -16.45 -11.25 -7.92
C ASP A 71 -15.16 -11.48 -8.73
N PHE A 72 -14.02 -11.57 -8.07
CA PHE A 72 -12.69 -11.68 -8.67
C PHE A 72 -11.91 -12.85 -8.08
N GLU A 73 -11.14 -13.55 -8.95
CA GLU A 73 -10.23 -14.62 -8.53
C GLU A 73 -8.92 -14.56 -9.34
N GLY A 74 -7.79 -14.66 -8.63
CA GLY A 74 -6.45 -14.71 -9.22
C GLY A 74 -5.54 -13.60 -8.74
N ASP A 75 -4.62 -13.17 -9.60
CA ASP A 75 -3.65 -12.10 -9.34
C ASP A 75 -4.04 -10.83 -10.09
N TYR A 76 -4.40 -9.81 -9.35
CA TYR A 76 -4.86 -8.52 -9.86
C TYR A 76 -4.06 -7.38 -9.25
N ILE A 77 -4.08 -6.25 -9.94
CA ILE A 77 -3.76 -4.94 -9.35
C ILE A 77 -5.08 -4.17 -9.22
N THR A 78 -5.30 -3.53 -8.08
CA THR A 78 -6.43 -2.61 -7.87
C THR A 78 -5.92 -1.22 -7.59
N TRP A 79 -6.72 -0.22 -7.91
CA TRP A 79 -6.43 1.17 -7.52
C TRP A 79 -7.70 1.87 -7.08
N THR A 80 -7.54 2.84 -6.20
CA THR A 80 -8.64 3.71 -5.77
C THR A 80 -8.94 4.73 -6.86
N THR A 81 -10.20 4.75 -7.34
CA THR A 81 -10.61 5.64 -8.44
C THR A 81 -11.06 7.01 -7.98
N ASP A 82 -11.48 7.16 -6.69
CA ASP A 82 -12.19 8.34 -6.20
C ASP A 82 -11.93 8.57 -4.70
N GLY A 83 -11.90 9.84 -4.28
CA GLY A 83 -11.72 10.25 -2.90
C GLY A 83 -10.28 10.58 -2.52
N ALA A 84 -10.05 10.85 -1.24
CA ALA A 84 -8.76 11.32 -0.71
C ALA A 84 -7.57 10.38 -1.05
N ASN A 85 -7.84 9.10 -1.22
CA ASN A 85 -6.85 8.08 -1.54
C ASN A 85 -6.82 7.70 -3.04
N ALA A 86 -7.40 8.52 -3.92
CA ALA A 86 -7.38 8.26 -5.36
C ALA A 86 -5.94 8.01 -5.85
N GLY A 87 -5.76 7.01 -6.69
CA GLY A 87 -4.44 6.62 -7.20
C GLY A 87 -3.67 5.64 -6.33
N THR A 88 -4.13 5.31 -5.11
CA THR A 88 -3.49 4.27 -4.30
C THR A 88 -3.62 2.91 -4.97
N VAL A 89 -2.50 2.21 -5.13
CA VAL A 89 -2.40 0.94 -5.86
C VAL A 89 -2.10 -0.20 -4.90
N PHE A 90 -2.77 -1.34 -5.11
CA PHE A 90 -2.53 -2.57 -4.37
C PHE A 90 -2.47 -3.78 -5.30
N ARG A 91 -1.62 -4.75 -5.00
CA ARG A 91 -1.72 -6.11 -5.57
C ARG A 91 -2.70 -6.93 -4.74
N ARG A 92 -3.59 -7.68 -5.41
CA ARG A 92 -4.58 -8.55 -4.79
C ARG A 92 -4.42 -9.97 -5.29
N LEU A 93 -4.41 -10.92 -4.36
CA LEU A 93 -4.25 -12.34 -4.65
C LEU A 93 -5.44 -13.13 -4.12
N GLY A 94 -5.84 -14.16 -4.86
CA GLY A 94 -6.91 -15.07 -4.45
C GLY A 94 -8.30 -14.56 -4.81
N LYS A 95 -9.28 -14.84 -3.94
CA LYS A 95 -10.69 -14.50 -4.13
C LYS A 95 -11.06 -13.25 -3.36
N PHE A 96 -11.70 -12.30 -4.02
CA PHE A 96 -12.03 -11.01 -3.39
C PHE A 96 -13.16 -10.28 -4.12
N ASN A 97 -13.62 -9.19 -3.50
CA ASN A 97 -14.58 -8.24 -4.05
C ASN A 97 -13.98 -6.84 -4.05
N CYS A 98 -14.51 -5.97 -4.90
CA CYS A 98 -14.19 -4.55 -4.92
C CYS A 98 -15.45 -3.70 -4.94
N THR A 99 -15.43 -2.59 -4.22
CA THR A 99 -16.49 -1.58 -4.36
C THR A 99 -16.33 -0.79 -5.66
N ASN A 100 -17.34 -0.04 -6.03
CA ASN A 100 -17.37 0.79 -7.24
C ASN A 100 -16.34 1.95 -7.24
N VAL A 101 -15.64 2.19 -6.12
CA VAL A 101 -14.54 3.16 -6.05
C VAL A 101 -13.16 2.50 -6.22
N CYS A 102 -13.13 1.23 -6.61
CA CYS A 102 -11.91 0.51 -6.98
C CYS A 102 -11.93 0.13 -8.45
N GLY A 103 -10.89 0.47 -9.17
CA GLY A 103 -10.57 -0.10 -10.48
C GLY A 103 -9.76 -1.37 -10.34
N THR A 104 -9.82 -2.25 -11.35
CA THR A 104 -9.10 -3.52 -11.38
C THR A 104 -8.31 -3.67 -12.66
N LEU A 105 -7.09 -4.21 -12.57
CA LEU A 105 -6.21 -4.56 -13.69
C LEU A 105 -5.93 -6.05 -13.63
N LYS A 106 -6.25 -6.76 -14.72
CA LYS A 106 -5.89 -8.16 -14.94
C LYS A 106 -4.91 -8.25 -16.09
N ALA A 107 -3.77 -8.90 -15.90
CA ALA A 107 -2.81 -9.10 -16.98
C ALA A 107 -3.48 -9.82 -18.17
N LYS A 108 -3.24 -9.32 -19.40
CA LYS A 108 -3.80 -9.88 -20.64
C LYS A 108 -3.11 -11.18 -21.06
N TYR A 109 -1.85 -11.31 -20.69
CA TYR A 109 -1.00 -12.42 -21.13
C TYR A 109 -0.19 -12.95 -19.96
N ASP A 110 -0.33 -14.24 -19.72
CA ASP A 110 0.42 -14.92 -18.67
C ASP A 110 1.92 -14.95 -18.97
N GLY A 111 2.74 -14.81 -17.94
CA GLY A 111 4.19 -14.92 -18.03
C GLY A 111 4.92 -13.74 -18.68
N LEU A 112 4.22 -12.69 -19.12
CA LEU A 112 4.83 -11.49 -19.72
C LEU A 112 4.90 -10.31 -18.74
N THR A 113 4.20 -10.39 -17.62
CA THR A 113 4.07 -9.29 -16.67
C THR A 113 4.10 -9.83 -15.24
N ASP A 114 4.92 -9.22 -14.40
CA ASP A 114 4.94 -9.43 -12.96
C ASP A 114 4.05 -8.36 -12.30
N ASN A 115 2.95 -8.78 -11.69
CA ASN A 115 2.01 -7.87 -11.05
C ASN A 115 2.60 -7.17 -9.82
N ALA A 116 3.58 -7.77 -9.12
CA ALA A 116 4.27 -7.09 -8.03
C ALA A 116 5.11 -5.91 -8.57
N PHE A 117 5.93 -6.15 -9.60
CA PHE A 117 6.68 -5.10 -10.26
C PHE A 117 5.77 -3.98 -10.79
N MET A 118 4.67 -4.34 -11.46
CA MET A 118 3.72 -3.37 -12.01
C MET A 118 2.98 -2.58 -10.92
N ALA A 119 2.66 -3.20 -9.79
CA ALA A 119 2.07 -2.49 -8.66
C ALA A 119 3.02 -1.41 -8.12
N TYR A 120 4.32 -1.71 -7.96
CA TYR A 120 5.33 -0.71 -7.58
C TYR A 120 5.46 0.41 -8.63
N SER A 121 5.52 0.03 -9.91
CA SER A 121 5.64 1.00 -11.01
C SER A 121 4.42 1.93 -11.06
N LEU A 122 3.20 1.38 -10.93
CA LEU A 122 1.97 2.15 -10.93
C LEU A 122 1.82 3.01 -9.67
N SER A 123 2.19 2.51 -8.49
CA SER A 123 2.18 3.32 -7.26
C SER A 123 3.01 4.58 -7.38
N ASN A 124 4.13 4.52 -8.11
CA ASN A 124 4.96 5.69 -8.39
C ASN A 124 4.34 6.60 -9.46
N ALA A 125 3.74 6.01 -10.50
CA ALA A 125 3.19 6.77 -11.62
C ALA A 125 1.88 7.50 -11.28
N THR A 126 0.97 6.84 -10.56
CA THR A 126 -0.41 7.34 -10.34
C THR A 126 -0.48 8.70 -9.68
N ALA A 127 0.48 9.05 -8.82
CA ALA A 127 0.54 10.34 -8.16
C ALA A 127 0.52 11.54 -9.15
N GLU A 128 1.14 11.39 -10.31
CA GLU A 128 1.21 12.43 -11.35
C GLU A 128 -0.09 12.58 -12.16
N PHE A 129 -0.99 11.58 -12.07
CA PHE A 129 -2.20 11.52 -12.91
C PHE A 129 -3.50 11.71 -12.12
N VAL A 130 -3.43 11.77 -10.78
CA VAL A 130 -4.60 12.10 -9.96
C VAL A 130 -5.00 13.55 -10.19
N ARG A 131 -6.27 13.78 -10.53
CA ARG A 131 -6.84 15.12 -10.67
C ARG A 131 -7.38 15.60 -9.33
N TYR A 132 -6.97 16.80 -8.91
CA TYR A 132 -7.28 17.39 -7.59
C TYR A 132 -8.23 18.61 -7.68
N ASP A 133 -9.05 18.70 -8.73
CA ASP A 133 -9.94 19.86 -8.96
C ASP A 133 -10.98 20.04 -7.84
N ILE A 134 -11.95 19.13 -7.68
CA ILE A 134 -12.97 19.20 -6.63
C ILE A 134 -12.84 17.99 -5.69
N ASN A 135 -12.71 16.81 -6.25
CA ASN A 135 -12.52 15.55 -5.53
C ASN A 135 -11.44 14.75 -6.24
N PRO A 136 -10.37 14.28 -5.54
CA PRO A 136 -9.29 13.53 -6.17
C PRO A 136 -9.83 12.33 -6.96
N LYS A 137 -9.40 12.18 -8.23
CA LYS A 137 -9.88 11.12 -9.12
C LYS A 137 -8.79 10.57 -10.02
N LEU A 138 -8.81 9.24 -10.18
CA LEU A 138 -8.04 8.53 -11.20
C LEU A 138 -8.94 7.50 -11.91
N MET A 139 -9.60 7.94 -12.96
CA MET A 139 -10.58 7.13 -13.69
C MET A 139 -9.92 6.12 -14.64
N ASN A 140 -10.66 5.09 -15.04
CA ASN A 140 -10.18 3.99 -15.90
C ASN A 140 -9.52 4.47 -17.19
N ASN A 141 -10.06 5.49 -17.86
CA ASN A 141 -9.49 6.03 -19.10
C ASN A 141 -8.12 6.67 -18.88
N VAL A 142 -7.93 7.36 -17.75
CA VAL A 142 -6.62 7.94 -17.38
C VAL A 142 -5.66 6.83 -17.00
N MET A 143 -6.05 5.89 -16.13
CA MET A 143 -5.24 4.72 -15.78
C MET A 143 -4.80 3.95 -17.03
N ALA A 144 -5.70 3.72 -17.98
CA ALA A 144 -5.39 3.03 -19.23
C ALA A 144 -4.30 3.71 -20.05
N SER A 145 -4.23 5.04 -20.04
CA SER A 145 -3.27 5.84 -20.80
C SER A 145 -1.89 5.96 -20.12
N ILE A 146 -1.79 5.69 -18.83
CA ILE A 146 -0.51 5.76 -18.09
C ILE A 146 0.49 4.84 -18.78
N LYS A 147 1.67 5.38 -19.04
CA LYS A 147 2.78 4.63 -19.62
C LYS A 147 3.71 4.17 -18.50
N VAL A 148 4.10 2.89 -18.54
CA VAL A 148 4.94 2.24 -17.52
C VAL A 148 6.15 1.57 -18.17
N PRO A 149 7.28 1.46 -17.47
CA PRO A 149 8.45 0.73 -17.96
C PRO A 149 8.16 -0.77 -17.99
N CYS A 150 8.66 -1.43 -19.03
CA CYS A 150 8.52 -2.87 -19.25
C CYS A 150 9.87 -3.50 -19.52
N PRO A 151 10.67 -3.82 -18.48
CA PRO A 151 11.84 -4.67 -18.60
C PRO A 151 11.47 -6.11 -18.98
N SER A 152 12.48 -6.97 -19.18
CA SER A 152 12.24 -8.41 -19.32
C SER A 152 11.56 -8.99 -18.08
N ILE A 153 10.80 -10.07 -18.23
CA ILE A 153 10.07 -10.69 -17.09
C ILE A 153 11.03 -11.13 -15.98
N ILE A 154 12.22 -11.63 -16.33
CA ILE A 154 13.26 -12.00 -15.37
C ILE A 154 13.68 -10.79 -14.53
N GLU A 155 13.83 -9.65 -15.18
CA GLU A 155 14.23 -8.40 -14.54
C GLU A 155 13.10 -7.81 -13.71
N GLN A 156 11.83 -7.89 -14.17
CA GLN A 156 10.65 -7.53 -13.37
C GLN A 156 10.61 -8.31 -12.05
N HIS A 157 10.76 -9.64 -12.10
CA HIS A 157 10.83 -10.49 -10.91
C HIS A 157 11.99 -10.13 -9.98
N ALA A 158 13.17 -9.86 -10.53
CA ALA A 158 14.34 -9.48 -9.74
C ALA A 158 14.13 -8.14 -9.02
N ILE A 159 13.54 -7.16 -9.71
CA ILE A 159 13.23 -5.84 -9.14
C ILE A 159 12.13 -5.96 -8.08
N ALA A 160 11.04 -6.67 -8.37
CA ALA A 160 9.95 -6.90 -7.42
C ALA A 160 10.46 -7.55 -6.13
N SER A 161 11.20 -8.67 -6.26
CA SER A 161 11.78 -9.38 -5.11
C SER A 161 12.75 -8.52 -4.29
N PHE A 162 13.50 -7.64 -4.95
CA PHE A 162 14.35 -6.68 -4.26
C PHE A 162 13.52 -5.67 -3.47
N LEU A 163 12.49 -5.09 -4.09
CA LEU A 163 11.62 -4.10 -3.45
C LEU A 163 10.83 -4.72 -2.29
N ASP A 164 10.25 -5.90 -2.47
CA ASP A 164 9.53 -6.63 -1.41
C ASP A 164 10.40 -6.82 -0.18
N ARG A 165 11.66 -7.24 -0.38
CA ARG A 165 12.61 -7.43 0.73
C ARG A 165 12.97 -6.12 1.42
N GLU A 166 13.29 -5.08 0.66
CA GLU A 166 13.71 -3.80 1.25
C GLU A 166 12.55 -3.04 1.90
N THR A 167 11.34 -3.08 1.32
CA THR A 167 10.15 -2.49 1.94
C THR A 167 9.79 -3.23 3.23
N ALA A 168 9.75 -4.55 3.23
CA ALA A 168 9.50 -5.33 4.45
C ALA A 168 10.55 -5.05 5.56
N ARG A 169 11.82 -4.82 5.19
CA ARG A 169 12.86 -4.43 6.13
C ARG A 169 12.61 -3.05 6.73
N ILE A 170 12.16 -2.10 5.90
CA ILE A 170 11.82 -0.74 6.33
C ILE A 170 10.61 -0.79 7.28
N ASP A 171 9.55 -1.53 6.93
CA ASP A 171 8.34 -1.65 7.75
C ASP A 171 8.64 -2.28 9.11
N ALA A 172 9.47 -3.33 9.13
CA ALA A 172 9.93 -3.93 10.38
C ALA A 172 10.75 -2.95 11.25
N LEU A 173 11.53 -2.05 10.63
CA LEU A 173 12.27 -1.02 11.34
C LEU A 173 11.33 0.07 11.90
N ILE A 174 10.33 0.49 11.12
CA ILE A 174 9.29 1.44 11.56
C ILE A 174 8.59 0.90 12.81
N SER A 175 8.05 -0.34 12.75
CA SER A 175 7.35 -0.97 13.87
C SER A 175 8.22 -1.07 15.14
N LYS A 176 9.52 -1.39 14.99
CA LYS A 176 10.45 -1.40 16.11
C LYS A 176 10.66 -0.01 16.71
N LYS A 177 10.73 1.04 15.88
CA LYS A 177 10.88 2.42 16.33
C LYS A 177 9.63 2.93 17.05
N GLU A 178 8.46 2.62 16.54
CA GLU A 178 7.18 2.94 17.20
C GLU A 178 7.10 2.30 18.58
N ARG A 179 7.40 1.00 18.68
CA ARG A 179 7.45 0.31 19.98
C ARG A 179 8.49 0.91 20.93
N MET A 180 9.67 1.32 20.43
CA MET A 180 10.69 1.99 21.23
C MET A 180 10.19 3.34 21.77
N ILE A 181 9.45 4.12 20.97
CA ILE A 181 8.85 5.39 21.39
C ILE A 181 7.85 5.17 22.54
N GLU A 182 7.00 4.16 22.45
CA GLU A 182 6.06 3.81 23.51
C GLU A 182 6.79 3.46 24.83
N LEU A 183 7.78 2.57 24.76
CA LEU A 183 8.57 2.19 25.94
C LEU A 183 9.33 3.37 26.56
N LEU A 184 9.81 4.30 25.74
CA LEU A 184 10.46 5.52 26.25
C LEU A 184 9.46 6.46 26.93
N LYS A 185 8.23 6.56 26.43
CA LYS A 185 7.14 7.30 27.09
C LYS A 185 6.79 6.68 28.45
N GLU A 186 6.63 5.38 28.52
CA GLU A 186 6.38 4.63 29.76
C GLU A 186 7.54 4.86 30.77
N LYS A 187 8.79 4.68 30.32
CA LYS A 187 9.98 4.91 31.16
C LYS A 187 10.05 6.36 31.69
N ARG A 188 9.72 7.33 30.84
CA ARG A 188 9.66 8.75 31.27
C ARG A 188 8.67 8.96 32.39
N ILE A 189 7.44 8.40 32.26
CA ILE A 189 6.40 8.51 33.28
C ILE A 189 6.87 7.81 34.56
N ALA A 190 7.40 6.59 34.46
CA ALA A 190 7.89 5.85 35.63
C ALA A 190 8.99 6.59 36.39
N LEU A 191 9.96 7.20 35.67
CA LEU A 191 11.03 7.98 36.28
C LEU A 191 10.49 9.24 37.00
N ILE A 192 9.55 9.95 36.38
CA ILE A 192 8.93 11.13 37.00
C ILE A 192 8.17 10.72 38.27
N THR A 193 7.32 9.67 38.13
CA THR A 193 6.54 9.18 39.30
C THR A 193 7.45 8.74 40.43
N GLN A 194 8.49 7.96 40.15
CA GLN A 194 9.45 7.54 41.16
C GLN A 194 10.15 8.72 41.82
N ALA A 195 10.63 9.70 41.04
CA ALA A 195 11.33 10.86 41.61
C ALA A 195 10.46 11.74 42.47
N VAL A 196 9.19 11.97 42.05
CA VAL A 196 8.26 12.87 42.84
C VAL A 196 7.58 12.17 44.00
N THR A 197 7.48 10.83 44.01
CA THR A 197 6.81 10.10 45.11
C THR A 197 7.82 9.45 46.05
N LYS A 198 8.96 8.96 45.58
CA LYS A 198 9.93 8.20 46.38
C LYS A 198 11.32 8.90 46.47
N GLY A 199 11.50 10.06 45.84
CA GLY A 199 12.73 10.80 45.85
C GLY A 199 13.84 10.14 45.00
N LEU A 200 15.07 10.63 45.13
CA LEU A 200 16.24 10.18 44.33
C LEU A 200 17.11 9.20 45.09
N ASP A 201 16.97 9.09 46.42
CA ASP A 201 17.79 8.15 47.23
C ASP A 201 17.02 6.83 47.39
N PRO A 202 17.53 5.71 46.79
CA PRO A 202 16.88 4.41 46.90
C PRO A 202 16.92 3.82 48.28
N ASN A 203 17.75 4.34 49.19
CA ASN A 203 17.89 3.89 50.59
C ASN A 203 17.12 4.77 51.58
N ALA A 204 16.40 5.77 51.11
CA ALA A 204 15.58 6.62 51.98
C ALA A 204 14.54 5.79 52.71
N LYS A 205 14.38 6.03 54.05
CA LYS A 205 13.29 5.38 54.80
C LYS A 205 11.95 5.97 54.38
N MET A 206 11.13 5.13 53.79
CA MET A 206 9.78 5.47 53.35
C MET A 206 8.81 5.46 54.52
N LYS A 207 7.82 6.36 54.53
CA LYS A 207 6.67 6.37 55.42
C LYS A 207 5.40 6.29 54.59
N ASP A 208 4.34 5.81 55.21
CA ASP A 208 3.03 5.80 54.58
C ASP A 208 2.58 7.26 54.34
N SER A 209 2.17 7.57 53.15
CA SER A 209 1.68 8.89 52.76
C SER A 209 0.26 9.16 53.26
N GLY A 210 -0.51 8.12 53.58
CA GLY A 210 -1.94 8.19 53.84
C GLY A 210 -2.80 8.50 52.58
N ILE A 211 -2.18 8.45 51.37
CA ILE A 211 -2.82 8.75 50.10
C ILE A 211 -2.78 7.46 49.24
N GLU A 212 -3.94 6.95 48.83
CA GLU A 212 -4.09 5.64 48.19
C GLU A 212 -3.29 5.46 46.89
N TRP A 213 -3.04 6.56 46.11
CA TRP A 213 -2.31 6.52 44.85
C TRP A 213 -0.81 6.89 44.96
N LEU A 214 -0.28 7.16 46.13
CA LEU A 214 1.11 7.49 46.45
C LEU A 214 1.77 6.34 47.21
#